data_de268a46d6a176615d69c84ecbe35223
#
_entry.id   de268a46d6a176615d69c84ecbe35223
#
_cell.length_a   1.000
_cell.length_b   1.000
_cell.length_c   1.000
_cell.angle_alpha   90.00
_cell.angle_beta   90.00
_cell.angle_gamma   90.00
#
_symmetry.space_group_name_H-M   'P 1'
#
loop_
_entity.id
_entity.type
_entity.pdbx_description
1 polymer ?
#
loop_
_entity_poly.entity_id
_entity_poly.type
_entity_poly.pdbx_seq_one_letter_code
_entity_poly.pdbx_strand_id
1 'polypeptide(L)'
;MADFNKILDAGDYKNGEINVVIEIPTGSNHKIEWDRKNACFMLDRVEPIAFAKPCNYGFIPQTLDEDGDELDVLMITDQPLTTGIYTTARVLGVMKFVDDGEVDDKIIAVPADDRNNGDMYKTIEDLPKRLIEQIEFHFNHYKDLKKPGTTTVKAFEGIEEAKAVIEAAIKRWNDQ
;
A
#
# COMPACT_ATOMS: atom_id res chain seq x y z
N MET A 1 20.63 -8.66 -2.55
CA MET A 1 19.64 -7.59 -2.88
C MET A 1 19.88 -6.44 -1.90
N ALA A 2 19.61 -5.20 -2.29
CA ALA A 2 19.80 -4.08 -1.37
C ALA A 2 18.71 -4.10 -0.28
N ASP A 3 19.06 -3.76 0.95
CA ASP A 3 18.10 -3.58 2.04
C ASP A 3 17.42 -2.21 1.87
N PHE A 4 16.15 -2.20 1.49
CA PHE A 4 15.43 -0.97 1.17
C PHE A 4 15.35 -0.01 2.36
N ASN A 5 15.21 -0.50 3.58
CA ASN A 5 15.17 0.34 4.77
C ASN A 5 16.53 0.98 5.13
N LYS A 6 17.64 0.51 4.53
CA LYS A 6 18.96 1.11 4.69
C LYS A 6 19.32 2.12 3.61
N ILE A 7 18.69 2.02 2.44
CA ILE A 7 19.05 2.84 1.28
C ILE A 7 18.00 3.88 0.91
N LEU A 8 16.77 3.75 1.41
CA LEU A 8 15.66 4.66 1.17
C LEU A 8 15.08 5.10 2.50
N ASP A 9 14.62 6.33 2.56
CA ASP A 9 13.75 6.86 3.62
C ASP A 9 12.29 6.88 3.15
N ALA A 10 11.39 7.34 4.01
CA ALA A 10 9.96 7.43 3.70
C ALA A 10 9.61 8.49 2.64
N GLY A 11 10.54 9.36 2.25
CA GLY A 11 10.31 10.47 1.33
C GLY A 11 9.87 11.76 2.00
N ASP A 12 9.46 12.74 1.19
CA ASP A 12 8.99 14.05 1.66
C ASP A 12 7.47 14.04 1.93
N TYR A 13 7.03 13.18 2.85
CA TYR A 13 5.61 12.96 3.16
C TYR A 13 4.88 14.24 3.59
N LYS A 14 5.59 15.22 4.17
CA LYS A 14 5.01 16.51 4.57
C LYS A 14 4.51 17.31 3.37
N ASN A 15 5.19 17.19 2.24
CA ASN A 15 4.78 17.76 0.96
C ASN A 15 3.93 16.79 0.12
N GLY A 16 3.58 15.61 0.67
CA GLY A 16 2.71 14.64 0.02
C GLY A 16 3.44 13.69 -0.94
N GLU A 17 4.77 13.59 -0.86
CA GLU A 17 5.57 12.66 -1.64
C GLU A 17 6.21 11.60 -0.73
N ILE A 18 6.14 10.33 -1.16
CA ILE A 18 6.69 9.19 -0.45
C ILE A 18 7.53 8.31 -1.37
N ASN A 19 8.48 7.58 -0.82
CA ASN A 19 9.13 6.48 -1.53
C ASN A 19 8.33 5.20 -1.31
N VAL A 20 8.09 4.45 -2.37
CA VAL A 20 7.33 3.20 -2.33
C VAL A 20 8.12 2.10 -3.01
N VAL A 21 8.23 0.96 -2.35
CA VAL A 21 8.77 -0.29 -2.91
C VAL A 21 7.61 -1.19 -3.28
N ILE A 22 7.59 -1.71 -4.51
CA ILE A 22 6.50 -2.56 -5.00
C ILE A 22 6.76 -4.01 -4.61
N GLU A 23 5.75 -4.65 -4.03
CA GLU A 23 5.74 -6.08 -3.68
C GLU A 23 4.88 -6.88 -4.63
N ILE A 24 3.63 -6.44 -4.87
CA ILE A 24 2.65 -7.21 -5.63
C ILE A 24 2.12 -6.38 -6.80
N PRO A 25 2.34 -6.83 -8.03
CA PRO A 25 1.75 -6.19 -9.21
C PRO A 25 0.22 -6.26 -9.24
N THR A 26 -0.44 -5.26 -9.83
CA THR A 26 -1.86 -5.33 -10.21
C THR A 26 -2.16 -6.64 -10.95
N GLY A 27 -3.26 -7.29 -10.61
CA GLY A 27 -3.70 -8.54 -11.25
C GLY A 27 -2.99 -9.80 -10.75
N SER A 28 -1.99 -9.68 -9.88
CA SER A 28 -1.34 -10.83 -9.25
C SER A 28 -2.16 -11.36 -8.07
N ASN A 29 -2.21 -12.68 -7.94
CA ASN A 29 -2.73 -13.38 -6.77
C ASN A 29 -1.61 -13.99 -5.90
N HIS A 30 -0.36 -13.66 -6.18
CA HIS A 30 0.78 -14.04 -5.34
C HIS A 30 0.96 -13.01 -4.23
N LYS A 31 0.84 -13.42 -2.97
CA LYS A 31 1.24 -12.58 -1.84
C LYS A 31 2.75 -12.65 -1.71
N ILE A 32 3.41 -11.64 -2.24
CA ILE A 32 4.85 -11.43 -2.14
C ILE A 32 5.05 -10.38 -1.06
N GLU A 33 5.98 -10.62 -0.14
CA GLU A 33 6.30 -9.75 0.99
C GLU A 33 7.81 -9.47 1.05
N TRP A 34 8.15 -8.30 1.54
CA TRP A 34 9.51 -7.95 1.90
C TRP A 34 9.90 -8.61 3.22
N ASP A 35 10.82 -9.57 3.17
CA ASP A 35 11.42 -10.14 4.38
C ASP A 35 12.56 -9.22 4.85
N ARG A 36 12.26 -8.36 5.80
CA ARG A 36 13.22 -7.39 6.39
C ARG A 36 14.44 -8.07 6.95
N LYS A 37 14.29 -9.23 7.58
CA LYS A 37 15.37 -9.97 8.22
C LYS A 37 16.38 -10.50 7.20
N ASN A 38 15.88 -11.00 6.07
CA ASN A 38 16.70 -11.61 5.03
C ASN A 38 17.03 -10.65 3.88
N ALA A 39 16.47 -9.44 3.89
CA ALA A 39 16.59 -8.42 2.85
C ALA A 39 16.28 -8.97 1.45
N CYS A 40 15.17 -9.68 1.32
CA CYS A 40 14.70 -10.24 0.04
C CYS A 40 13.17 -10.32 -0.01
N PHE A 41 12.62 -10.42 -1.21
CA PHE A 41 11.21 -10.75 -1.39
C PHE A 41 10.99 -12.24 -1.25
N MET A 42 9.92 -12.61 -0.55
CA MET A 42 9.49 -14.00 -0.45
C MET A 42 8.04 -14.14 -0.90
N LEU A 43 7.69 -15.30 -1.45
CA LEU A 43 6.31 -15.69 -1.69
C LEU A 43 5.75 -16.27 -0.39
N ASP A 44 4.92 -15.48 0.32
CA ASP A 44 4.22 -15.95 1.52
C ASP A 44 3.16 -17.00 1.15
N ARG A 45 2.29 -16.67 0.19
CA ARG A 45 1.25 -17.59 -0.27
C ARG A 45 0.71 -17.22 -1.65
N VAL A 46 -0.04 -18.15 -2.23
CA VAL A 46 -0.83 -17.93 -3.45
C VAL A 46 -2.30 -17.86 -3.04
N GLU A 47 -2.92 -16.71 -3.30
CA GLU A 47 -4.35 -16.53 -3.07
C GLU A 47 -5.19 -17.13 -4.21
N PRO A 48 -6.47 -17.42 -4.00
CA PRO A 48 -7.37 -17.75 -5.10
C PRO A 48 -7.38 -16.63 -6.14
N ILE A 49 -7.39 -17.00 -7.43
CA ILE A 49 -7.33 -16.02 -8.54
C ILE A 49 -8.44 -14.94 -8.48
N ALA A 50 -9.59 -15.27 -7.88
CA ALA A 50 -10.68 -14.32 -7.65
C ALA A 50 -10.26 -13.14 -6.75
N PHE A 51 -9.20 -13.30 -5.97
CA PHE A 51 -8.64 -12.29 -5.07
C PHE A 51 -7.29 -11.74 -5.57
N ALA A 52 -7.08 -11.74 -6.89
CA ALA A 52 -5.98 -10.97 -7.48
C ALA A 52 -6.07 -9.48 -7.09
N LYS A 53 -4.93 -8.86 -6.82
CA LYS A 53 -4.88 -7.46 -6.35
C LYS A 53 -5.49 -6.50 -7.37
N PRO A 54 -6.41 -5.59 -6.96
CA PRO A 54 -7.04 -4.62 -7.86
C PRO A 54 -6.12 -3.48 -8.28
N CYS A 55 -5.02 -3.27 -7.58
CA CYS A 55 -3.98 -2.28 -7.83
C CYS A 55 -2.62 -2.84 -7.41
N ASN A 56 -1.53 -2.15 -7.77
CA ASN A 56 -0.22 -2.54 -7.27
C ASN A 56 -0.16 -2.32 -5.75
N TYR A 57 0.61 -3.15 -5.08
CA TYR A 57 0.74 -3.15 -3.63
C TYR A 57 2.23 -3.08 -3.26
N GLY A 58 2.55 -2.36 -2.21
CA GLY A 58 3.92 -2.22 -1.74
C GLY A 58 3.95 -1.53 -0.39
N PHE A 59 5.12 -1.06 0.01
CA PHE A 59 5.34 -0.47 1.32
C PHE A 59 6.19 0.80 1.26
N ILE A 60 6.15 1.60 2.33
CA ILE A 60 6.98 2.78 2.54
C ILE A 60 8.19 2.37 3.38
N PRO A 61 9.44 2.55 2.90
CA PRO A 61 10.64 2.27 3.68
C PRO A 61 10.73 3.11 4.96
N GLN A 62 11.38 2.56 5.99
CA GLN A 62 11.56 3.21 7.31
C GLN A 62 10.25 3.65 7.97
N THR A 63 9.22 2.84 7.81
CA THR A 63 7.95 2.93 8.55
C THR A 63 7.68 1.65 9.30
N LEU A 64 6.85 1.71 10.34
CA LEU A 64 6.37 0.56 11.08
C LEU A 64 4.89 0.75 11.38
N ASP A 65 4.05 -0.17 10.89
CA ASP A 65 2.63 -0.18 11.25
C ASP A 65 2.36 -0.95 12.54
N GLU A 66 1.12 -1.03 12.96
CA GLU A 66 0.75 -1.62 14.26
C GLU A 66 0.93 -3.15 14.28
N ASP A 67 0.87 -3.80 13.11
CA ASP A 67 1.13 -5.24 12.93
C ASP A 67 2.62 -5.60 12.95
N GLY A 68 3.53 -4.61 12.94
CA GLY A 68 4.98 -4.80 12.99
C GLY A 68 5.69 -4.85 11.64
N ASP A 69 4.95 -4.67 10.54
CA ASP A 69 5.50 -4.55 9.19
C ASP A 69 5.58 -3.09 8.72
N GLU A 70 6.20 -2.83 7.59
CA GLU A 70 6.22 -1.51 6.97
C GLU A 70 4.80 -1.07 6.56
N LEU A 71 4.52 0.22 6.62
CA LEU A 71 3.22 0.79 6.24
C LEU A 71 2.93 0.56 4.75
N ASP A 72 1.81 -0.05 4.47
CA ASP A 72 1.34 -0.48 3.15
C ASP A 72 0.88 0.66 2.24
N VAL A 73 1.07 0.49 0.94
CA VAL A 73 0.63 1.41 -0.12
C VAL A 73 -0.13 0.68 -1.21
N LEU A 74 -1.29 1.23 -1.57
CA LEU A 74 -2.02 0.91 -2.79
C LEU A 74 -1.57 1.89 -3.89
N MET A 75 -0.73 1.41 -4.79
CA MET A 75 -0.18 2.22 -5.87
C MET A 75 -1.05 2.10 -7.12
N ILE A 76 -1.70 3.19 -7.48
CA ILE A 76 -2.63 3.23 -8.61
C ILE A 76 -1.87 3.57 -9.89
N THR A 77 -1.89 2.66 -10.85
CA THR A 77 -1.38 2.83 -12.21
C THR A 77 -2.22 2.02 -13.19
N ASP A 78 -2.16 2.36 -14.48
CA ASP A 78 -2.89 1.61 -15.52
C ASP A 78 -2.27 0.23 -15.81
N GLN A 79 -1.00 0.04 -15.47
CA GLN A 79 -0.25 -1.18 -15.77
C GLN A 79 0.35 -1.78 -14.49
N PRO A 80 0.55 -3.10 -14.45
CA PRO A 80 1.25 -3.74 -13.34
C PRO A 80 2.71 -3.25 -13.27
N LEU A 81 3.14 -2.91 -12.05
CA LEU A 81 4.54 -2.57 -11.74
C LEU A 81 5.29 -3.83 -11.30
N THR A 82 6.58 -3.89 -11.62
CA THR A 82 7.41 -5.06 -11.29
C THR A 82 7.76 -5.10 -9.80
N THR A 83 7.65 -6.27 -9.16
CA THR A 83 8.16 -6.50 -7.81
C THR A 83 9.62 -6.08 -7.67
N GLY A 84 9.96 -5.35 -6.64
CA GLY A 84 11.32 -4.95 -6.28
C GLY A 84 11.79 -3.64 -6.90
N ILE A 85 10.97 -2.96 -7.70
CA ILE A 85 11.26 -1.58 -8.08
C ILE A 85 10.82 -0.65 -6.94
N TYR A 86 11.47 0.52 -6.84
CA TYR A 86 10.97 1.62 -6.05
C TYR A 86 10.68 2.84 -6.92
N THR A 87 9.79 3.68 -6.45
CA THR A 87 9.43 4.94 -7.11
C THR A 87 9.04 5.99 -6.07
N THR A 88 9.23 7.26 -6.39
CA THR A 88 8.57 8.33 -5.65
C THR A 88 7.11 8.38 -6.06
N ALA A 89 6.23 8.49 -5.08
CA ALA A 89 4.78 8.51 -5.27
C ALA A 89 4.16 9.73 -4.61
N ARG A 90 3.08 10.22 -5.18
CA ARG A 90 2.26 11.30 -4.64
C ARG A 90 1.06 10.71 -3.92
N VAL A 91 0.90 11.08 -2.65
CA VAL A 91 -0.18 10.65 -1.79
C VAL A 91 -1.51 11.27 -2.24
N LEU A 92 -2.56 10.46 -2.34
CA LEU A 92 -3.92 10.89 -2.63
C LEU A 92 -4.82 10.81 -1.39
N GLY A 93 -4.56 9.86 -0.49
CA GLY A 93 -5.36 9.63 0.70
C GLY A 93 -4.97 8.31 1.39
N VAL A 94 -5.87 7.82 2.25
CA VAL A 94 -5.70 6.58 3.00
C VAL A 94 -7.00 5.78 3.03
N MET A 95 -6.89 4.47 2.90
CA MET A 95 -7.95 3.53 3.21
C MET A 95 -7.81 3.08 4.67
N LYS A 96 -8.79 3.44 5.50
CA LYS A 96 -8.88 2.96 6.88
C LYS A 96 -9.36 1.52 6.87
N PHE A 97 -8.54 0.63 7.40
CA PHE A 97 -8.76 -0.80 7.29
C PHE A 97 -8.50 -1.53 8.61
N VAL A 98 -9.24 -2.58 8.87
CA VAL A 98 -9.04 -3.47 10.01
C VAL A 98 -8.93 -4.90 9.50
N ASP A 99 -7.86 -5.59 9.87
CA ASP A 99 -7.59 -6.99 9.57
C ASP A 99 -7.44 -7.81 10.86
N ASP A 100 -8.23 -8.86 11.01
CA ASP A 100 -8.26 -9.74 12.20
C ASP A 100 -8.38 -8.96 13.55
N GLY A 101 -8.97 -7.75 13.52
CA GLY A 101 -9.19 -6.88 14.69
C GLY A 101 -8.07 -5.85 14.92
N GLU A 102 -7.01 -5.87 14.15
CA GLU A 102 -5.91 -4.90 14.20
C GLU A 102 -6.08 -3.81 13.13
N VAL A 103 -5.61 -2.60 13.43
CA VAL A 103 -5.58 -1.50 12.46
C VAL A 103 -4.46 -1.80 11.46
N ASP A 104 -4.80 -1.74 10.18
CA ASP A 104 -3.91 -2.06 9.06
C ASP A 104 -4.21 -1.13 7.87
N ASP A 105 -4.01 0.17 8.10
CA ASP A 105 -4.34 1.23 7.15
C ASP A 105 -3.46 1.15 5.89
N LYS A 106 -4.00 1.57 4.73
CA LYS A 106 -3.28 1.51 3.46
C LYS A 106 -3.24 2.89 2.80
N ILE A 107 -2.06 3.44 2.57
CA ILE A 107 -1.90 4.69 1.84
C ILE A 107 -2.30 4.48 0.38
N ILE A 108 -3.01 5.44 -0.21
CA ILE A 108 -3.37 5.43 -1.62
C ILE A 108 -2.53 6.49 -2.33
N ALA A 109 -1.80 6.08 -3.37
CA ALA A 109 -0.86 6.94 -4.06
C ALA A 109 -0.81 6.63 -5.57
N VAL A 110 -0.27 7.57 -6.34
CA VAL A 110 0.12 7.43 -7.74
C VAL A 110 1.60 7.72 -7.89
N PRO A 111 2.32 7.21 -8.91
CA PRO A 111 3.68 7.64 -9.17
C PRO A 111 3.76 9.16 -9.32
N ALA A 112 4.81 9.79 -8.81
CA ALA A 112 4.94 11.25 -8.82
C ALA A 112 5.03 11.84 -10.23
N ASP A 113 5.60 11.10 -11.19
CA ASP A 113 5.67 11.44 -12.62
C ASP A 113 4.95 10.35 -13.46
N ASP A 114 3.63 10.27 -13.33
CA ASP A 114 2.79 9.43 -14.20
C ASP A 114 2.12 10.28 -15.27
N ARG A 115 2.75 10.38 -16.44
CA ARG A 115 2.31 11.17 -17.59
C ARG A 115 1.11 10.57 -18.34
N ASN A 116 0.57 9.46 -17.86
CA ASN A 116 -0.66 8.87 -18.36
C ASN A 116 -1.85 9.36 -17.52
N ASN A 117 -2.47 8.51 -16.75
CA ASN A 117 -3.67 8.90 -15.97
C ASN A 117 -3.32 9.46 -14.58
N GLY A 118 -2.19 9.07 -13.98
CA GLY A 118 -1.82 9.49 -12.62
C GLY A 118 -1.70 10.99 -12.43
N ASP A 119 -1.25 11.71 -13.46
CA ASP A 119 -1.14 13.18 -13.40
C ASP A 119 -2.51 13.89 -13.27
N MET A 120 -3.60 13.24 -13.61
CA MET A 120 -4.97 13.79 -13.47
C MET A 120 -5.52 13.66 -12.05
N TYR A 121 -5.04 12.70 -11.26
CA TYR A 121 -5.51 12.45 -9.91
C TYR A 121 -4.74 13.31 -8.91
N LYS A 122 -5.42 14.25 -8.26
CA LYS A 122 -4.81 15.13 -7.22
C LYS A 122 -5.24 14.73 -5.82
N THR A 123 -6.41 14.15 -5.69
CA THR A 123 -7.01 13.67 -4.45
C THR A 123 -7.65 12.30 -4.68
N ILE A 124 -8.09 11.67 -3.61
CA ILE A 124 -8.74 10.36 -3.69
C ILE A 124 -10.08 10.42 -4.44
N GLU A 125 -10.75 11.58 -4.39
CA GLU A 125 -12.03 11.82 -5.06
C GLU A 125 -11.91 11.88 -6.60
N ASP A 126 -10.70 12.13 -7.12
CA ASP A 126 -10.45 12.12 -8.56
C ASP A 126 -10.34 10.70 -9.13
N LEU A 127 -10.17 9.70 -8.27
CA LEU A 127 -10.06 8.32 -8.72
C LEU A 127 -11.40 7.80 -9.26
N PRO A 128 -11.39 6.97 -10.31
CA PRO A 128 -12.62 6.38 -10.82
C PRO A 128 -13.40 5.66 -9.71
N LYS A 129 -14.67 6.03 -9.54
CA LYS A 129 -15.55 5.43 -8.53
C LYS A 129 -15.52 3.90 -8.55
N ARG A 130 -15.50 3.31 -9.75
CA ARG A 130 -15.45 1.85 -9.93
C ARG A 130 -14.16 1.25 -9.36
N LEU A 131 -13.03 1.94 -9.44
CA LEU A 131 -11.77 1.47 -8.86
C LEU A 131 -11.85 1.46 -7.34
N ILE A 132 -12.37 2.52 -6.71
CA ILE A 132 -12.58 2.57 -5.26
C ILE A 132 -13.51 1.44 -4.80
N GLU A 133 -14.63 1.21 -5.49
CA GLU A 133 -15.54 0.09 -5.20
C GLU A 133 -14.86 -1.29 -5.34
N GLN A 134 -13.97 -1.46 -6.30
CA GLN A 134 -13.20 -2.71 -6.47
C GLN A 134 -12.17 -2.91 -5.34
N ILE A 135 -11.49 -1.86 -4.94
CA ILE A 135 -10.55 -1.89 -3.81
C ILE A 135 -11.31 -2.24 -2.53
N GLU A 136 -12.40 -1.54 -2.23
CA GLU A 136 -13.24 -1.79 -1.06
C GLU A 136 -13.76 -3.23 -1.04
N PHE A 137 -14.31 -3.70 -2.16
CA PHE A 137 -14.80 -5.07 -2.28
C PHE A 137 -13.69 -6.10 -2.04
N HIS A 138 -12.51 -5.91 -2.68
CA HIS A 138 -11.38 -6.80 -2.51
C HIS A 138 -10.96 -6.91 -1.05
N PHE A 139 -10.73 -5.78 -0.37
CA PHE A 139 -10.25 -5.79 1.01
C PHE A 139 -11.30 -6.26 2.02
N ASN A 140 -12.59 -6.10 1.74
CA ASN A 140 -13.66 -6.66 2.57
C ASN A 140 -13.81 -8.19 2.42
N HIS A 141 -13.29 -8.81 1.33
CA HIS A 141 -13.63 -10.19 1.00
C HIS A 141 -12.44 -11.12 0.70
N TYR A 142 -11.20 -10.61 0.57
CA TYR A 142 -10.09 -11.44 0.08
C TYR A 142 -9.73 -12.62 1.00
N LYS A 143 -10.15 -12.58 2.27
CA LYS A 143 -9.99 -13.69 3.22
C LYS A 143 -11.21 -14.61 3.34
N ASP A 144 -12.33 -14.31 2.69
CA ASP A 144 -13.63 -14.99 2.95
C ASP A 144 -13.62 -16.49 2.73
N LEU A 145 -12.82 -17.01 1.78
CA LEU A 145 -12.70 -18.45 1.56
C LEU A 145 -11.97 -19.20 2.69
N LYS A 146 -11.26 -18.49 3.58
CA LYS A 146 -10.49 -19.09 4.68
C LYS A 146 -10.94 -18.57 6.05
N LYS A 147 -11.16 -17.27 6.17
CA LYS A 147 -11.55 -16.57 7.40
C LYS A 147 -12.60 -15.50 7.10
N PRO A 148 -13.86 -15.87 6.82
CA PRO A 148 -14.87 -14.89 6.43
C PRO A 148 -15.18 -13.90 7.56
N GLY A 149 -15.37 -12.62 7.17
CA GLY A 149 -15.80 -11.55 8.08
C GLY A 149 -14.72 -11.04 9.03
N THR A 150 -13.44 -11.30 8.75
CA THR A 150 -12.32 -10.82 9.60
C THR A 150 -11.70 -9.53 9.09
N THR A 151 -12.09 -9.06 7.92
CA THR A 151 -11.56 -7.85 7.30
C THR A 151 -12.64 -6.81 7.07
N THR A 152 -12.33 -5.53 7.28
CA THR A 152 -13.31 -4.45 7.09
C THR A 152 -12.65 -3.15 6.66
N VAL A 153 -13.04 -2.64 5.49
CA VAL A 153 -12.76 -1.26 5.09
C VAL A 153 -13.71 -0.35 5.86
N LYS A 154 -13.20 0.62 6.60
CA LYS A 154 -13.96 1.56 7.44
C LYS A 154 -14.31 2.85 6.71
N ALA A 155 -13.32 3.41 6.00
CA ALA A 155 -13.45 4.67 5.29
C ALA A 155 -12.31 4.84 4.28
N PHE A 156 -12.52 5.77 3.35
CA PHE A 156 -11.47 6.38 2.56
C PHE A 156 -11.35 7.83 3.01
N GLU A 157 -10.15 8.26 3.39
CA GLU A 157 -9.88 9.59 3.94
C GLU A 157 -8.82 10.31 3.11
N GLY A 158 -8.74 11.63 3.26
CA GLY A 158 -7.92 12.49 2.42
C GLY A 158 -6.44 12.52 2.78
N ILE A 159 -5.74 13.47 2.16
CA ILE A 159 -4.27 13.59 2.24
C ILE A 159 -3.79 13.88 3.67
N GLU A 160 -4.50 14.70 4.44
CA GLU A 160 -4.05 15.09 5.79
C GLU A 160 -4.10 13.91 6.77
N GLU A 161 -5.13 13.06 6.68
CA GLU A 161 -5.21 11.80 7.44
C GLU A 161 -4.13 10.82 6.99
N ALA A 162 -3.87 10.72 5.68
CA ALA A 162 -2.77 9.89 5.17
C ALA A 162 -1.41 10.35 5.72
N LYS A 163 -1.13 11.65 5.74
CA LYS A 163 0.10 12.19 6.33
C LYS A 163 0.22 11.87 7.82
N ALA A 164 -0.87 11.96 8.58
CA ALA A 164 -0.88 11.62 10.00
C ALA A 164 -0.56 10.14 10.24
N VAL A 165 -1.09 9.23 9.41
CA VAL A 165 -0.78 7.78 9.46
C VAL A 165 0.70 7.55 9.14
N ILE A 166 1.23 8.17 8.08
CA ILE A 166 2.65 8.06 7.69
C ILE A 166 3.55 8.57 8.81
N GLU A 167 3.25 9.74 9.39
CA GLU A 167 4.04 10.32 10.49
C GLU A 167 4.07 9.40 11.71
N ALA A 168 2.94 8.80 12.07
CA ALA A 168 2.86 7.85 13.17
C ALA A 168 3.70 6.59 12.90
N ALA A 169 3.67 6.06 11.67
CA ALA A 169 4.45 4.89 11.27
C ALA A 169 5.97 5.18 11.25
N ILE A 170 6.40 6.37 10.77
CA ILE A 170 7.80 6.83 10.84
C ILE A 170 8.25 6.95 12.30
N LYS A 171 7.40 7.51 13.17
CA LYS A 171 7.72 7.63 14.59
C LYS A 171 7.94 6.27 15.22
N ARG A 172 7.02 5.30 14.99
CA ARG A 172 7.19 3.93 15.52
C ARG A 172 8.49 3.28 15.02
N TRP A 173 8.86 3.51 13.76
CA TRP A 173 10.13 3.03 13.21
C TRP A 173 11.34 3.60 13.96
N ASN A 174 11.34 4.90 14.25
CA ASN A 174 12.46 5.57 14.92
C ASN A 174 12.56 5.24 16.43
N ASP A 175 11.47 4.78 17.04
CA ASP A 175 11.38 4.46 18.46
C ASP A 175 11.79 2.99 18.77
N GLN A 176 12.24 2.17 17.79
CA GLN A 176 12.66 0.76 17.93
C GLN A 176 13.98 0.56 18.68
#